data_97faefd7c2eaa04ecd8a79c8bc443cd0
#
_entry.id   97faefd7c2eaa04ecd8a79c8bc443cd0
#
_cell.length_a   1.000
_cell.length_b   1.000
_cell.length_c   1.000
_cell.angle_alpha   90.00
_cell.angle_beta   90.00
_cell.angle_gamma   90.00
#
_symmetry.space_group_name_H-M   'P 1'
#
loop_
_entity.id
_entity.type
_entity.pdbx_description
1 polymer ?
#
loop_
_entity_poly.entity_id
_entity_poly.type
_entity_poly.pdbx_seq_one_letter_code
_entity_poly.pdbx_strand_id
1 'polypeptide(L)'
;MALMNTLKKTDEKIASALEAELSRQRHKLELIASENIVSRAVMEAQGSVLTNKYAEGYPGKRYYGGCECVDVVEALAIERAKELFGAGYVNVQPHSGAQANMAVFFSLLSPGDTYMGMNLTDGGHLTHGSAVNMSGKYFHVVPYGVDKETECIDYDALEKQAKEVKPKLIVAGASAYARIIDFERLSAIAKAVGAYLMVDMAHIAGLVAGGMHPSPLPWADVVTTTTHKTLRGPRGGMILTKDAEFGAQFNKAIFPGIQGGPLMHVIAAKAVALEEALQPAFKEYAAQVVKNAKTLAASLQEKGFRIVSGGTDNHLMLVDLRSKGVTGKEAQNLLDGVGITANRNTIPFEPLSPFVTSGIRLGSPALTTRGFKEADMEEVAAIIALVLDHATDTAAQEEAKKRVDALCEKYPLYE
;
A
#
# COMPACT_ATOMS: atom_id res chain seq x y z
N MET A 1 -25.81 -5.71 11.01
CA MET A 1 -26.47 -6.54 12.06
C MET A 1 -27.17 -7.78 11.52
N ALA A 2 -28.01 -7.75 10.48
CA ALA A 2 -28.72 -8.95 9.99
C ALA A 2 -27.80 -10.07 9.48
N LEU A 3 -26.74 -9.77 8.74
CA LEU A 3 -25.77 -10.73 8.24
C LEU A 3 -25.00 -11.46 9.36
N MET A 4 -24.65 -10.78 10.45
CA MET A 4 -23.95 -11.40 11.59
C MET A 4 -24.86 -12.39 12.33
N ASN A 5 -26.16 -12.14 12.43
CA ASN A 5 -27.10 -13.07 13.06
C ASN A 5 -27.24 -14.39 12.29
N THR A 6 -27.19 -14.35 10.95
CA THR A 6 -27.22 -15.56 10.11
C THR A 6 -25.92 -16.34 10.25
N LEU A 7 -24.77 -15.63 10.17
CA LEU A 7 -23.46 -16.23 10.33
C LEU A 7 -23.31 -16.91 11.71
N LYS A 8 -23.71 -16.24 12.78
CA LYS A 8 -23.64 -16.80 14.16
C LYS A 8 -24.41 -18.10 14.31
N LYS A 9 -25.57 -18.25 13.63
CA LYS A 9 -26.36 -19.48 13.62
C LYS A 9 -25.70 -20.59 12.80
N THR A 10 -24.93 -20.22 11.76
CA THR A 10 -24.32 -21.17 10.83
C THR A 10 -22.93 -21.60 11.30
N ASP A 11 -22.13 -20.65 11.76
CA ASP A 11 -20.76 -20.86 12.23
C ASP A 11 -20.40 -19.84 13.34
N GLU A 12 -20.63 -20.26 14.59
CA GLU A 12 -20.37 -19.43 15.76
C GLU A 12 -18.87 -19.10 15.92
N LYS A 13 -17.97 -20.01 15.49
CA LYS A 13 -16.51 -19.81 15.63
C LYS A 13 -16.05 -18.66 14.72
N ILE A 14 -16.51 -18.66 13.47
CA ILE A 14 -16.19 -17.56 12.55
C ILE A 14 -16.86 -16.27 13.01
N ALA A 15 -18.11 -16.29 13.45
CA ALA A 15 -18.78 -15.10 13.98
C ALA A 15 -18.01 -14.49 15.15
N SER A 16 -17.59 -15.33 16.12
CA SER A 16 -16.79 -14.89 17.27
C SER A 16 -15.43 -14.31 16.87
N ALA A 17 -14.75 -14.90 15.87
CA ALA A 17 -13.49 -14.37 15.36
C ALA A 17 -13.66 -13.00 14.70
N LEU A 18 -14.74 -12.78 13.94
CA LEU A 18 -15.05 -11.48 13.35
C LEU A 18 -15.42 -10.42 14.41
N GLU A 19 -16.17 -10.80 15.44
CA GLU A 19 -16.48 -9.92 16.58
C GLU A 19 -15.19 -9.54 17.33
N ALA A 20 -14.27 -10.48 17.54
CA ALA A 20 -12.97 -10.22 18.16
C ALA A 20 -12.10 -9.30 17.32
N GLU A 21 -12.05 -9.49 15.99
CA GLU A 21 -11.30 -8.60 15.08
C GLU A 21 -11.89 -7.18 15.05
N LEU A 22 -13.22 -7.04 15.01
CA LEU A 22 -13.86 -5.74 15.10
C LEU A 22 -13.53 -5.05 16.44
N SER A 23 -13.54 -5.81 17.55
CA SER A 23 -13.12 -5.29 18.86
C SER A 23 -11.65 -4.85 18.84
N ARG A 24 -10.74 -5.64 18.25
CA ARG A 24 -9.34 -5.27 18.09
C ARG A 24 -9.19 -3.95 17.32
N GLN A 25 -9.87 -3.80 16.18
CA GLN A 25 -9.80 -2.57 15.37
C GLN A 25 -10.34 -1.36 16.11
N ARG A 26 -11.35 -1.53 16.95
CA ARG A 26 -11.94 -0.44 17.75
C ARG A 26 -11.01 0.04 18.87
N HIS A 27 -10.30 -0.89 19.52
CA HIS A 27 -9.54 -0.61 20.74
C HIS A 27 -8.02 -0.58 20.53
N LYS A 28 -7.54 -0.61 19.27
CA LYS A 28 -6.13 -0.41 18.94
C LYS A 28 -5.93 0.75 17.97
N LEU A 29 -4.76 1.36 18.04
CA LEU A 29 -4.30 2.37 17.10
C LEU A 29 -3.54 1.69 15.98
N GLU A 30 -4.06 1.75 14.75
CA GLU A 30 -3.48 1.11 13.58
C GLU A 30 -2.46 2.06 12.91
N LEU A 31 -1.18 1.73 13.00
CA LEU A 31 -0.07 2.47 12.40
C LEU A 31 0.67 1.69 11.31
N ILE A 32 0.17 0.51 10.90
CA ILE A 32 0.71 -0.18 9.73
C ILE A 32 0.41 0.64 8.49
N ALA A 33 1.46 1.14 7.83
CA ALA A 33 1.36 2.09 6.71
C ALA A 33 0.58 1.56 5.48
N SER A 34 0.45 0.24 5.36
CA SER A 34 -0.28 -0.45 4.28
C SER A 34 -1.72 -0.84 4.65
N GLU A 35 -2.20 -0.45 5.83
CA GLU A 35 -3.57 -0.70 6.27
C GLU A 35 -4.42 0.57 6.27
N ASN A 36 -5.72 0.38 6.11
CA ASN A 36 -6.71 1.44 6.15
C ASN A 36 -8.08 0.85 6.52
N ILE A 37 -9.03 1.73 6.75
CA ILE A 37 -10.38 1.38 7.16
C ILE A 37 -11.33 1.75 6.02
N VAL A 38 -12.02 0.78 5.46
CA VAL A 38 -12.98 0.97 4.37
C VAL A 38 -14.33 1.47 4.91
N SER A 39 -15.14 2.10 4.07
CA SER A 39 -16.52 2.47 4.40
C SER A 39 -17.43 1.25 4.54
N ARG A 40 -18.61 1.45 5.19
CA ARG A 40 -19.66 0.43 5.21
C ARG A 40 -20.14 0.06 3.80
N ALA A 41 -20.24 1.03 2.89
CA ALA A 41 -20.66 0.82 1.52
C ALA A 41 -19.70 -0.12 0.75
N VAL A 42 -18.37 0.03 0.97
CA VAL A 42 -17.37 -0.89 0.41
C VAL A 42 -17.56 -2.30 0.96
N MET A 43 -17.81 -2.47 2.26
CA MET A 43 -18.06 -3.78 2.87
C MET A 43 -19.37 -4.41 2.38
N GLU A 44 -20.44 -3.64 2.20
CA GLU A 44 -21.71 -4.10 1.66
C GLU A 44 -21.57 -4.59 0.22
N ALA A 45 -20.85 -3.85 -0.63
CA ALA A 45 -20.55 -4.27 -1.99
C ALA A 45 -19.71 -5.57 -2.02
N GLN A 46 -18.72 -5.67 -1.13
CA GLN A 46 -17.88 -6.85 -0.98
C GLN A 46 -18.67 -8.09 -0.56
N GLY A 47 -19.66 -7.96 0.32
CA GLY A 47 -20.52 -9.04 0.80
C GLY A 47 -21.77 -9.28 -0.04
N SER A 48 -21.81 -8.81 -1.31
CA SER A 48 -23.00 -8.88 -2.16
C SER A 48 -23.17 -10.22 -2.87
N VAL A 49 -24.34 -10.39 -3.51
CA VAL A 49 -24.67 -11.56 -4.32
C VAL A 49 -23.76 -11.77 -5.54
N LEU A 50 -22.94 -10.77 -5.87
CA LEU A 50 -21.97 -10.87 -6.97
C LEU A 50 -20.89 -11.93 -6.73
N THR A 51 -20.74 -12.40 -5.50
CA THR A 51 -19.89 -13.55 -5.17
C THR A 51 -20.31 -14.83 -5.89
N ASN A 52 -21.57 -14.93 -6.32
CA ASN A 52 -22.13 -16.11 -6.99
C ASN A 52 -21.85 -16.13 -8.50
N LYS A 53 -21.42 -14.99 -9.09
CA LYS A 53 -21.36 -14.85 -10.56
C LYS A 53 -19.99 -15.15 -11.14
N TYR A 54 -19.93 -16.10 -12.04
CA TYR A 54 -18.76 -16.43 -12.86
C TYR A 54 -18.76 -15.56 -14.14
N ALA A 55 -17.69 -14.78 -14.37
CA ALA A 55 -17.63 -13.75 -15.41
C ALA A 55 -16.28 -13.70 -16.16
N GLU A 56 -15.74 -14.87 -16.56
CA GLU A 56 -14.52 -14.93 -17.38
C GLU A 56 -14.65 -14.10 -18.65
N GLY A 57 -13.58 -13.42 -19.02
CA GLY A 57 -13.54 -12.44 -20.10
C GLY A 57 -13.67 -11.02 -19.58
N TYR A 58 -14.20 -10.12 -20.39
CA TYR A 58 -14.29 -8.68 -20.12
C TYR A 58 -15.68 -8.16 -20.49
N PRO A 59 -16.11 -6.96 -20.03
CA PRO A 59 -17.41 -6.40 -20.37
C PRO A 59 -17.72 -6.48 -21.87
N GLY A 60 -18.90 -7.02 -22.22
CA GLY A 60 -19.33 -7.24 -23.60
C GLY A 60 -18.64 -8.40 -24.33
N LYS A 61 -17.66 -9.08 -23.72
CA LYS A 61 -16.89 -10.20 -24.28
C LYS A 61 -16.67 -11.29 -23.23
N ARG A 62 -17.76 -11.78 -22.62
CA ARG A 62 -17.72 -12.84 -21.61
C ARG A 62 -17.82 -14.23 -22.23
N TYR A 63 -17.23 -15.22 -21.56
CA TYR A 63 -17.39 -16.62 -21.91
C TYR A 63 -18.74 -17.19 -21.45
N TYR A 64 -19.38 -16.57 -20.45
CA TYR A 64 -20.61 -17.04 -19.82
C TYR A 64 -21.77 -16.08 -20.07
N GLY A 65 -22.99 -16.59 -20.15
CA GLY A 65 -24.20 -15.79 -20.16
C GLY A 65 -24.56 -15.19 -18.80
N GLY A 66 -25.54 -14.29 -18.75
CA GLY A 66 -26.05 -13.67 -17.54
C GLY A 66 -25.06 -12.65 -16.92
N CYS A 67 -24.26 -11.98 -17.74
CA CYS A 67 -23.25 -11.03 -17.29
C CYS A 67 -23.67 -9.56 -17.44
N GLU A 68 -24.88 -9.28 -17.86
CA GLU A 68 -25.40 -7.94 -18.12
C GLU A 68 -25.26 -6.99 -16.93
N CYS A 69 -25.48 -7.48 -15.70
CA CYS A 69 -25.32 -6.67 -14.49
C CYS A 69 -23.87 -6.51 -14.08
N VAL A 70 -23.06 -7.58 -14.13
CA VAL A 70 -21.64 -7.50 -13.75
C VAL A 70 -20.83 -6.71 -14.77
N ASP A 71 -21.26 -6.65 -16.03
CA ASP A 71 -20.64 -5.79 -17.05
C ASP A 71 -20.78 -4.32 -16.68
N VAL A 72 -21.95 -3.91 -16.17
CA VAL A 72 -22.16 -2.54 -15.65
C VAL A 72 -21.21 -2.25 -14.49
N VAL A 73 -21.09 -3.18 -13.55
CA VAL A 73 -20.21 -3.01 -12.36
C VAL A 73 -18.75 -2.86 -12.76
N GLU A 74 -18.25 -3.74 -13.64
CA GLU A 74 -16.85 -3.67 -14.08
C GLU A 74 -16.58 -2.43 -14.94
N ALA A 75 -17.52 -2.06 -15.82
CA ALA A 75 -17.42 -0.84 -16.63
C ALA A 75 -17.34 0.41 -15.75
N LEU A 76 -18.18 0.53 -14.71
CA LEU A 76 -18.13 1.63 -13.75
C LEU A 76 -16.78 1.68 -13.00
N ALA A 77 -16.26 0.54 -12.58
CA ALA A 77 -14.94 0.50 -11.91
C ALA A 77 -13.82 1.00 -12.85
N ILE A 78 -13.84 0.58 -14.12
CA ILE A 78 -12.88 1.01 -15.14
C ILE A 78 -13.01 2.52 -15.41
N GLU A 79 -14.23 3.02 -15.61
CA GLU A 79 -14.53 4.43 -15.92
C GLU A 79 -14.06 5.34 -14.78
N ARG A 80 -14.44 5.03 -13.54
CA ARG A 80 -14.04 5.78 -12.35
C ARG A 80 -12.54 5.79 -12.12
N ALA A 81 -11.87 4.67 -12.36
CA ALA A 81 -10.41 4.61 -12.27
C ALA A 81 -9.72 5.44 -13.37
N LYS A 82 -10.26 5.43 -14.60
CA LYS A 82 -9.77 6.30 -15.69
C LYS A 82 -9.92 7.77 -15.33
N GLU A 83 -11.07 8.18 -14.83
CA GLU A 83 -11.35 9.55 -14.41
C GLU A 83 -10.41 9.98 -13.27
N LEU A 84 -10.32 9.15 -12.22
CA LEU A 84 -9.55 9.45 -11.00
C LEU A 84 -8.06 9.65 -11.29
N PHE A 85 -7.47 8.83 -12.15
CA PHE A 85 -6.03 8.83 -12.42
C PHE A 85 -5.65 9.46 -13.76
N GLY A 86 -6.60 9.82 -14.62
CA GLY A 86 -6.32 10.33 -15.97
C GLY A 86 -5.74 9.25 -16.90
N ALA A 87 -6.16 7.98 -16.71
CA ALA A 87 -5.65 6.84 -17.48
C ALA A 87 -6.43 6.63 -18.79
N GLY A 88 -5.75 6.29 -19.87
CA GLY A 88 -6.37 5.89 -21.14
C GLY A 88 -6.93 4.45 -21.08
N TYR A 89 -6.28 3.60 -20.28
CA TYR A 89 -6.65 2.19 -20.10
C TYR A 89 -6.55 1.80 -18.63
N VAL A 90 -7.49 0.94 -18.19
CA VAL A 90 -7.51 0.35 -16.84
C VAL A 90 -7.98 -1.10 -16.91
N ASN A 91 -7.29 -2.00 -16.20
CA ASN A 91 -7.76 -3.34 -15.88
C ASN A 91 -7.98 -3.44 -14.36
N VAL A 92 -9.21 -3.71 -13.95
CA VAL A 92 -9.60 -3.80 -12.52
C VAL A 92 -9.68 -5.23 -11.99
N GLN A 93 -9.38 -6.23 -12.83
CA GLN A 93 -9.51 -7.65 -12.49
C GLN A 93 -8.37 -8.23 -11.62
N PRO A 94 -7.13 -7.68 -11.53
CA PRO A 94 -6.12 -8.24 -10.66
C PRO A 94 -6.64 -8.46 -9.23
N HIS A 95 -6.50 -9.70 -8.71
CA HIS A 95 -6.93 -10.06 -7.35
C HIS A 95 -6.06 -9.39 -6.28
N SER A 96 -4.83 -9.03 -6.63
CA SER A 96 -3.88 -8.34 -5.75
C SER A 96 -2.90 -7.47 -6.55
N GLY A 97 -2.17 -6.58 -5.86
CA GLY A 97 -1.05 -5.85 -6.48
C GLY A 97 0.04 -6.80 -7.00
N ALA A 98 0.31 -7.90 -6.29
CA ALA A 98 1.29 -8.89 -6.73
C ALA A 98 0.89 -9.55 -8.07
N GLN A 99 -0.40 -9.82 -8.28
CA GLN A 99 -0.89 -10.36 -9.57
C GLN A 99 -0.91 -9.29 -10.67
N ALA A 100 -1.19 -8.04 -10.34
CA ALA A 100 -1.03 -6.94 -11.29
C ALA A 100 0.43 -6.83 -11.76
N ASN A 101 1.39 -6.85 -10.84
CA ASN A 101 2.81 -6.84 -11.16
C ASN A 101 3.22 -8.07 -12.00
N MET A 102 2.76 -9.26 -11.62
CA MET A 102 3.03 -10.50 -12.36
C MET A 102 2.54 -10.43 -13.81
N ALA A 103 1.32 -9.91 -14.03
CA ALA A 103 0.77 -9.74 -15.38
C ALA A 103 1.64 -8.79 -16.23
N VAL A 104 2.12 -7.70 -15.65
CA VAL A 104 3.01 -6.76 -16.33
C VAL A 104 4.35 -7.43 -16.65
N PHE A 105 4.97 -8.12 -15.70
CA PHE A 105 6.23 -8.83 -15.94
C PHE A 105 6.09 -9.84 -17.08
N PHE A 106 5.09 -10.70 -17.05
CA PHE A 106 4.90 -11.71 -18.13
C PHE A 106 4.44 -11.13 -19.47
N SER A 107 3.90 -9.89 -19.48
CA SER A 107 3.62 -9.18 -20.73
C SER A 107 4.85 -8.58 -21.39
N LEU A 108 5.78 -8.06 -20.58
CA LEU A 108 6.90 -7.24 -21.06
C LEU A 108 8.25 -8.00 -21.08
N LEU A 109 8.36 -9.08 -20.31
CA LEU A 109 9.59 -9.83 -20.12
C LEU A 109 9.40 -11.29 -20.46
N SER A 110 10.48 -11.91 -20.94
CA SER A 110 10.64 -13.36 -21.02
C SER A 110 11.43 -13.87 -19.81
N PRO A 111 11.24 -15.14 -19.37
CA PRO A 111 12.05 -15.72 -18.30
C PRO A 111 13.56 -15.56 -18.56
N GLY A 112 14.28 -15.08 -17.55
CA GLY A 112 15.71 -14.77 -17.65
C GLY A 112 16.05 -13.36 -18.12
N ASP A 113 15.08 -12.57 -18.58
CA ASP A 113 15.33 -11.17 -18.93
C ASP A 113 15.77 -10.34 -17.70
N THR A 114 16.64 -9.38 -17.94
CA THR A 114 17.15 -8.48 -16.90
C THR A 114 16.24 -7.28 -16.72
N TYR A 115 15.95 -6.96 -15.47
CA TYR A 115 15.25 -5.73 -15.08
C TYR A 115 15.88 -5.11 -13.83
N MET A 116 15.58 -3.85 -13.56
CA MET A 116 16.00 -3.16 -12.35
C MET A 116 14.80 -2.89 -11.45
N GLY A 117 14.96 -3.05 -10.14
CA GLY A 117 13.95 -2.77 -9.13
C GLY A 117 14.57 -2.26 -7.83
N MET A 118 13.79 -1.54 -7.02
CA MET A 118 14.29 -1.04 -5.74
C MET A 118 14.59 -2.19 -4.79
N ASN A 119 15.79 -2.16 -4.17
CA ASN A 119 16.23 -3.14 -3.19
C ASN A 119 15.22 -3.27 -2.03
N LEU A 120 14.96 -4.48 -1.59
CA LEU A 120 14.01 -4.77 -0.51
C LEU A 120 14.39 -4.08 0.81
N THR A 121 15.69 -4.04 1.14
CA THR A 121 16.19 -3.42 2.38
C THR A 121 16.09 -1.89 2.36
N ASP A 122 16.04 -1.29 1.16
CA ASP A 122 15.97 0.16 0.97
C ASP A 122 14.52 0.64 0.73
N GLY A 123 13.56 -0.25 0.86
CA GLY A 123 12.13 0.07 0.78
C GLY A 123 11.37 -0.55 -0.37
N GLY A 124 11.99 -1.34 -1.24
CA GLY A 124 11.33 -2.07 -2.32
C GLY A 124 10.25 -3.05 -1.82
N HIS A 125 9.41 -3.52 -2.72
CA HIS A 125 8.42 -4.55 -2.43
C HIS A 125 8.96 -5.94 -2.79
N LEU A 126 8.44 -7.00 -2.16
CA LEU A 126 8.80 -8.39 -2.49
C LEU A 126 8.70 -8.70 -4.00
N THR A 127 7.68 -8.15 -4.67
CA THR A 127 7.47 -8.34 -6.11
C THR A 127 8.38 -7.47 -6.98
N HIS A 128 9.32 -6.72 -6.40
CA HIS A 128 10.31 -5.92 -7.13
C HIS A 128 11.67 -6.63 -7.26
N GLY A 129 11.71 -7.96 -7.05
CA GLY A 129 12.91 -8.75 -7.30
C GLY A 129 13.43 -9.58 -6.14
N SER A 130 12.65 -9.75 -5.07
CA SER A 130 13.03 -10.65 -3.99
C SER A 130 13.26 -12.07 -4.51
N ALA A 131 14.38 -12.70 -4.13
CA ALA A 131 14.76 -14.05 -4.55
C ALA A 131 13.73 -15.14 -4.14
N VAL A 132 12.90 -14.87 -3.15
CA VAL A 132 11.82 -15.79 -2.73
C VAL A 132 10.51 -15.55 -3.49
N ASN A 133 10.41 -14.46 -4.24
CA ASN A 133 9.24 -14.10 -5.04
C ASN A 133 9.40 -14.55 -6.51
N MET A 134 8.29 -14.69 -7.23
CA MET A 134 8.31 -15.02 -8.65
C MET A 134 9.19 -14.05 -9.46
N SER A 135 9.17 -12.76 -9.12
CA SER A 135 9.93 -11.73 -9.81
C SER A 135 11.45 -11.94 -9.78
N GLY A 136 11.98 -12.48 -8.67
CA GLY A 136 13.39 -12.86 -8.54
C GLY A 136 13.68 -14.29 -8.97
N LYS A 137 12.66 -15.16 -9.14
CA LYS A 137 12.84 -16.55 -9.58
C LYS A 137 12.82 -16.72 -11.10
N TYR A 138 11.97 -15.96 -11.78
CA TYR A 138 11.82 -16.06 -13.24
C TYR A 138 12.69 -15.10 -14.02
N PHE A 139 13.08 -13.99 -13.41
CA PHE A 139 13.81 -12.90 -14.08
C PHE A 139 15.12 -12.59 -13.35
N HIS A 140 16.06 -11.99 -14.08
CA HIS A 140 17.32 -11.52 -13.51
C HIS A 140 17.14 -10.09 -13.00
N VAL A 141 17.10 -9.91 -11.68
CA VAL A 141 16.97 -8.57 -11.08
C VAL A 141 18.33 -7.97 -10.76
N VAL A 142 18.53 -6.72 -11.12
CA VAL A 142 19.65 -5.89 -10.66
C VAL A 142 19.06 -4.80 -9.76
N PRO A 143 19.27 -4.88 -8.44
CA PRO A 143 18.66 -3.92 -7.52
C PRO A 143 19.33 -2.55 -7.59
N TYR A 144 18.55 -1.49 -7.45
CA TYR A 144 19.03 -0.17 -7.12
C TYR A 144 18.61 0.21 -5.69
N GLY A 145 19.37 1.08 -5.06
CA GLY A 145 19.15 1.46 -3.65
C GLY A 145 19.05 2.97 -3.44
N VAL A 146 19.33 3.36 -2.22
CA VAL A 146 19.40 4.75 -1.78
C VAL A 146 20.84 5.15 -1.50
N ASP A 147 21.14 6.43 -1.58
CA ASP A 147 22.40 7.00 -1.16
C ASP A 147 22.59 6.85 0.37
N LYS A 148 23.82 6.63 0.79
CA LYS A 148 24.13 6.30 2.18
C LYS A 148 23.97 7.50 3.14
N GLU A 149 24.20 8.72 2.67
CA GLU A 149 24.16 9.92 3.50
C GLU A 149 22.76 10.50 3.57
N THR A 150 22.08 10.57 2.41
CA THR A 150 20.77 11.17 2.29
C THR A 150 19.62 10.18 2.54
N GLU A 151 19.88 8.87 2.39
CA GLU A 151 18.90 7.78 2.42
C GLU A 151 17.77 7.99 1.39
N CYS A 152 18.07 8.71 0.30
CA CYS A 152 17.18 8.98 -0.81
C CYS A 152 17.70 8.28 -2.08
N ILE A 153 16.80 8.06 -3.06
CA ILE A 153 17.18 7.48 -4.35
C ILE A 153 18.20 8.39 -5.04
N ASP A 154 19.37 7.83 -5.36
CA ASP A 154 20.39 8.49 -6.18
C ASP A 154 20.09 8.21 -7.66
N TYR A 155 19.44 9.14 -8.32
CA TYR A 155 19.06 9.00 -9.73
C TYR A 155 20.25 9.01 -10.68
N ASP A 156 21.35 9.65 -10.34
CA ASP A 156 22.57 9.68 -11.17
C ASP A 156 23.32 8.33 -11.09
N ALA A 157 23.41 7.75 -9.89
CA ALA A 157 23.92 6.38 -9.72
C ALA A 157 23.01 5.35 -10.42
N LEU A 158 21.68 5.50 -10.33
CA LEU A 158 20.73 4.66 -11.02
C LEU A 158 20.88 4.77 -12.55
N GLU A 159 21.03 5.97 -13.10
CA GLU A 159 21.26 6.18 -14.53
C GLU A 159 22.55 5.51 -15.01
N LYS A 160 23.64 5.67 -14.27
CA LYS A 160 24.91 5.01 -14.57
C LYS A 160 24.75 3.50 -14.59
N GLN A 161 24.13 2.95 -13.55
CA GLN A 161 23.89 1.49 -13.45
C GLN A 161 22.99 1.00 -14.59
N ALA A 162 21.91 1.73 -14.93
CA ALA A 162 21.02 1.37 -16.04
C ALA A 162 21.74 1.33 -17.39
N LYS A 163 22.68 2.26 -17.65
CA LYS A 163 23.50 2.27 -18.88
C LYS A 163 24.45 1.07 -18.97
N GLU A 164 24.96 0.58 -17.85
CA GLU A 164 25.82 -0.60 -17.76
C GLU A 164 25.01 -1.90 -17.91
N VAL A 165 23.89 -2.00 -17.21
CA VAL A 165 23.02 -3.19 -17.14
C VAL A 165 22.16 -3.37 -18.40
N LYS A 166 21.67 -2.27 -18.98
CA LYS A 166 20.72 -2.23 -20.11
C LYS A 166 19.49 -3.12 -19.85
N PRO A 167 18.73 -2.86 -18.79
CA PRO A 167 17.57 -3.66 -18.43
C PRO A 167 16.47 -3.50 -19.48
N LYS A 168 15.57 -4.48 -19.59
CA LYS A 168 14.35 -4.36 -20.40
C LYS A 168 13.24 -3.59 -19.68
N LEU A 169 13.28 -3.56 -18.35
CA LEU A 169 12.27 -2.92 -17.50
C LEU A 169 12.96 -2.27 -16.30
N ILE A 170 12.51 -1.08 -15.94
CA ILE A 170 12.82 -0.44 -14.64
C ILE A 170 11.53 -0.39 -13.85
N VAL A 171 11.54 -0.96 -12.64
CA VAL A 171 10.41 -0.95 -11.71
C VAL A 171 10.66 0.10 -10.65
N ALA A 172 9.80 1.10 -10.58
CA ALA A 172 9.80 2.13 -9.55
C ALA A 172 8.61 1.93 -8.59
N GLY A 173 8.68 2.59 -7.44
CA GLY A 173 7.71 2.43 -6.36
C GLY A 173 8.31 1.72 -5.16
N ALA A 174 7.73 1.93 -3.99
CA ALA A 174 8.28 1.44 -2.74
C ALA A 174 7.19 1.14 -1.70
N SER A 175 7.51 0.21 -0.79
CA SER A 175 6.69 -0.12 0.37
C SER A 175 7.14 0.62 1.63
N ALA A 176 8.37 1.11 1.67
CA ALA A 176 8.98 1.71 2.84
C ALA A 176 9.97 2.85 2.45
N TYR A 177 9.51 3.77 1.63
CA TYR A 177 10.26 4.96 1.21
C TYR A 177 9.43 6.21 1.49
N ALA A 178 9.98 7.10 2.29
CA ALA A 178 9.22 8.23 2.85
C ALA A 178 9.27 9.51 2.01
N ARG A 179 10.03 9.55 0.91
CA ARG A 179 10.24 10.74 0.09
C ARG A 179 9.48 10.69 -1.23
N ILE A 180 9.35 11.82 -1.89
CA ILE A 180 8.79 11.91 -3.24
C ILE A 180 9.69 11.13 -4.22
N ILE A 181 9.06 10.39 -5.12
CA ILE A 181 9.74 9.71 -6.23
C ILE A 181 9.62 10.56 -7.48
N ASP A 182 10.76 10.86 -8.11
CA ASP A 182 10.84 11.62 -9.36
C ASP A 182 10.61 10.69 -10.56
N PHE A 183 9.35 10.59 -10.97
CA PHE A 183 8.95 9.74 -12.10
C PHE A 183 9.42 10.29 -13.45
N GLU A 184 9.59 11.61 -13.58
CA GLU A 184 10.12 12.24 -14.79
C GLU A 184 11.57 11.83 -15.01
N ARG A 185 12.40 11.92 -13.96
CA ARG A 185 13.80 11.49 -14.02
C ARG A 185 13.92 9.99 -14.33
N LEU A 186 13.09 9.16 -13.70
CA LEU A 186 13.05 7.72 -13.97
C LEU A 186 12.64 7.41 -15.42
N SER A 187 11.67 8.13 -15.96
CA SER A 187 11.27 8.00 -17.37
C SER A 187 12.40 8.37 -18.34
N ALA A 188 13.13 9.44 -18.04
CA ALA A 188 14.29 9.85 -18.83
C ALA A 188 15.39 8.75 -18.82
N ILE A 189 15.66 8.17 -17.65
CA ILE A 189 16.63 7.08 -17.49
C ILE A 189 16.20 5.84 -18.28
N ALA A 190 14.93 5.41 -18.14
CA ALA A 190 14.41 4.24 -18.85
C ALA A 190 14.50 4.43 -20.37
N LYS A 191 14.10 5.59 -20.89
CA LYS A 191 14.20 5.94 -22.31
C LYS A 191 15.63 5.93 -22.82
N ALA A 192 16.58 6.44 -22.03
CA ALA A 192 18.00 6.50 -22.42
C ALA A 192 18.64 5.12 -22.64
N VAL A 193 18.08 4.07 -22.04
CA VAL A 193 18.56 2.69 -22.18
C VAL A 193 17.62 1.77 -22.97
N GLY A 194 16.49 2.31 -23.48
CA GLY A 194 15.49 1.54 -24.23
C GLY A 194 14.66 0.59 -23.36
N ALA A 195 14.55 0.86 -22.06
CA ALA A 195 13.76 0.08 -21.12
C ALA A 195 12.33 0.62 -21.01
N TYR A 196 11.38 -0.26 -20.65
CA TYR A 196 10.08 0.18 -20.14
C TYR A 196 10.22 0.73 -18.72
N LEU A 197 9.37 1.69 -18.36
CA LEU A 197 9.19 2.14 -16.98
C LEU A 197 7.85 1.62 -16.44
N MET A 198 7.90 0.75 -15.44
CA MET A 198 6.75 0.35 -14.64
C MET A 198 6.80 1.07 -13.30
N VAL A 199 5.67 1.65 -12.88
CA VAL A 199 5.54 2.23 -11.54
C VAL A 199 4.49 1.48 -10.75
N ASP A 200 4.90 0.87 -9.64
CA ASP A 200 4.00 0.34 -8.62
C ASP A 200 3.69 1.46 -7.61
N MET A 201 2.53 2.10 -7.77
CA MET A 201 2.09 3.19 -6.90
C MET A 201 1.24 2.70 -5.70
N ALA A 202 1.25 1.42 -5.38
CA ALA A 202 0.36 0.81 -4.40
C ALA A 202 0.29 1.58 -3.07
N HIS A 203 1.43 1.99 -2.53
CA HIS A 203 1.49 2.73 -1.26
C HIS A 203 0.96 4.16 -1.37
N ILE A 204 1.16 4.81 -2.49
CA ILE A 204 0.86 6.23 -2.69
C ILE A 204 -0.39 6.49 -3.55
N ALA A 205 -1.10 5.44 -4.00
CA ALA A 205 -2.22 5.60 -4.93
C ALA A 205 -3.31 6.58 -4.44
N GLY A 206 -3.65 6.55 -3.15
CA GLY A 206 -4.59 7.51 -2.56
C GLY A 206 -4.04 8.93 -2.50
N LEU A 207 -2.71 9.09 -2.33
CA LEU A 207 -2.06 10.40 -2.35
C LEU A 207 -1.99 10.96 -3.77
N VAL A 208 -1.75 10.11 -4.78
CA VAL A 208 -1.83 10.49 -6.20
C VAL A 208 -3.25 10.91 -6.55
N ALA A 209 -4.26 10.12 -6.18
CA ALA A 209 -5.67 10.44 -6.39
C ALA A 209 -6.09 11.76 -5.72
N GLY A 210 -5.59 12.02 -4.51
CA GLY A 210 -5.84 13.26 -3.76
C GLY A 210 -4.98 14.46 -4.15
N GLY A 211 -4.03 14.29 -5.10
CA GLY A 211 -3.12 15.36 -5.54
C GLY A 211 -2.00 15.69 -4.55
N MET A 212 -1.71 14.80 -3.60
CA MET A 212 -0.67 14.99 -2.57
C MET A 212 0.67 14.34 -2.93
N HIS A 213 0.75 13.60 -4.03
CA HIS A 213 1.96 13.04 -4.61
C HIS A 213 1.87 13.18 -6.13
N PRO A 214 2.99 13.45 -6.83
CA PRO A 214 3.01 13.47 -8.30
C PRO A 214 2.46 12.17 -8.90
N SER A 215 1.70 12.29 -10.00
CA SER A 215 1.18 11.13 -10.72
C SER A 215 2.27 10.48 -11.57
N PRO A 216 2.42 9.15 -11.54
CA PRO A 216 3.32 8.43 -12.44
C PRO A 216 2.77 8.30 -13.87
N LEU A 217 1.45 8.44 -14.08
CA LEU A 217 0.79 8.19 -15.38
C LEU A 217 1.38 8.97 -16.57
N PRO A 218 1.81 10.25 -16.44
CA PRO A 218 2.43 10.96 -17.55
C PRO A 218 3.78 10.40 -18.00
N TRP A 219 4.46 9.67 -17.11
CA TRP A 219 5.87 9.30 -17.25
C TRP A 219 6.10 7.81 -17.46
N ALA A 220 5.27 6.96 -16.85
CA ALA A 220 5.40 5.50 -16.91
C ALA A 220 4.71 4.91 -18.13
N ASP A 221 5.28 3.83 -18.68
CA ASP A 221 4.62 3.02 -19.70
C ASP A 221 3.44 2.25 -19.11
N VAL A 222 3.61 1.74 -17.88
CA VAL A 222 2.57 1.04 -17.14
C VAL A 222 2.64 1.36 -15.65
N VAL A 223 1.47 1.50 -15.05
CA VAL A 223 1.31 1.72 -13.60
C VAL A 223 0.50 0.58 -13.02
N THR A 224 0.96 0.03 -11.91
CA THR A 224 0.21 -0.92 -11.10
C THR A 224 -0.12 -0.32 -9.75
N THR A 225 -1.16 -0.83 -9.11
CA THR A 225 -1.51 -0.42 -7.75
C THR A 225 -2.29 -1.50 -7.02
N THR A 226 -2.30 -1.40 -5.70
CA THR A 226 -3.32 -2.00 -4.84
C THR A 226 -4.47 -1.02 -4.62
N THR A 227 -5.61 -1.52 -4.17
CA THR A 227 -6.79 -0.69 -3.89
C THR A 227 -7.04 -0.42 -2.40
N HIS A 228 -6.32 -1.10 -1.50
CA HIS A 228 -6.64 -1.19 -0.06
C HIS A 228 -5.70 -0.43 0.89
N LYS A 229 -4.74 0.36 0.38
CA LYS A 229 -3.79 1.13 1.21
C LYS A 229 -4.28 2.59 1.34
N THR A 230 -3.50 3.57 0.89
CA THR A 230 -3.94 4.97 0.89
C THR A 230 -5.19 5.23 0.06
N LEU A 231 -5.49 4.41 -0.96
CA LEU A 231 -6.70 4.51 -1.77
C LEU A 231 -7.98 4.10 -1.01
N ARG A 232 -7.86 3.45 0.15
CA ARG A 232 -8.96 3.14 1.08
C ARG A 232 -10.09 2.30 0.49
N GLY A 233 -9.75 1.37 -0.41
CA GLY A 233 -10.70 0.44 -1.02
C GLY A 233 -10.56 -1.00 -0.52
N PRO A 234 -11.25 -1.96 -1.16
CA PRO A 234 -11.13 -3.38 -0.84
C PRO A 234 -9.75 -3.91 -1.22
N ARG A 235 -9.36 -5.06 -0.68
CA ARG A 235 -8.13 -5.74 -1.07
C ARG A 235 -8.22 -6.21 -2.53
N GLY A 236 -7.30 -5.72 -3.35
CA GLY A 236 -7.25 -6.02 -4.78
C GLY A 236 -6.12 -5.23 -5.46
N GLY A 237 -6.01 -5.34 -6.78
CA GLY A 237 -5.07 -4.61 -7.61
C GLY A 237 -5.71 -4.02 -8.87
N MET A 238 -4.96 -3.16 -9.55
CA MET A 238 -5.32 -2.59 -10.86
C MET A 238 -4.05 -2.40 -11.70
N ILE A 239 -4.22 -2.39 -13.02
CA ILE A 239 -3.20 -2.01 -14.00
C ILE A 239 -3.74 -0.83 -14.79
N LEU A 240 -2.92 0.20 -14.95
CA LEU A 240 -3.28 1.44 -15.64
C LEU A 240 -2.20 1.81 -16.66
N THR A 241 -2.59 2.35 -17.80
CA THR A 241 -1.67 2.96 -18.75
C THR A 241 -2.29 4.24 -19.34
N LYS A 242 -1.44 5.13 -19.84
CA LYS A 242 -1.89 6.29 -20.61
C LYS A 242 -2.31 5.88 -22.02
N ASP A 243 -1.57 4.94 -22.62
CA ASP A 243 -1.84 4.39 -23.95
C ASP A 243 -2.82 3.22 -23.86
N ALA A 244 -3.99 3.36 -24.48
CA ALA A 244 -5.03 2.37 -24.45
C ALA A 244 -4.70 1.12 -25.28
N GLU A 245 -3.97 1.26 -26.39
CA GLU A 245 -3.56 0.15 -27.26
C GLU A 245 -2.48 -0.69 -26.57
N PHE A 246 -1.45 -0.03 -26.02
CA PHE A 246 -0.44 -0.68 -25.20
C PHE A 246 -1.05 -1.40 -23.99
N GLY A 247 -2.03 -0.77 -23.33
CA GLY A 247 -2.72 -1.35 -22.17
C GLY A 247 -3.50 -2.63 -22.48
N ALA A 248 -4.04 -2.78 -23.69
CA ALA A 248 -4.89 -3.90 -24.06
C ALA A 248 -4.17 -5.27 -23.97
N GLN A 249 -2.84 -5.32 -24.08
CA GLN A 249 -2.07 -6.56 -23.93
C GLN A 249 -2.19 -7.16 -22.52
N PHE A 250 -2.35 -6.31 -21.49
CA PHE A 250 -2.45 -6.77 -20.10
C PHE A 250 -3.75 -7.51 -19.82
N ASN A 251 -4.80 -7.34 -20.65
CA ASN A 251 -6.00 -8.16 -20.55
C ASN A 251 -5.68 -9.64 -20.73
N LYS A 252 -4.88 -9.98 -21.76
CA LYS A 252 -4.48 -11.37 -22.02
C LYS A 252 -3.57 -11.93 -20.93
N ALA A 253 -2.73 -11.09 -20.36
CA ALA A 253 -1.85 -11.49 -19.27
C ALA A 253 -2.63 -11.78 -17.98
N ILE A 254 -3.70 -11.03 -17.70
CA ILE A 254 -4.61 -11.33 -16.58
C ILE A 254 -5.46 -12.54 -16.93
N PHE A 255 -6.30 -12.46 -17.95
CA PHE A 255 -7.17 -13.56 -18.36
C PHE A 255 -6.96 -13.87 -19.85
N PRO A 256 -6.62 -15.12 -20.21
CA PRO A 256 -6.48 -16.31 -19.35
C PRO A 256 -5.07 -16.54 -18.78
N GLY A 257 -4.17 -15.54 -18.84
CA GLY A 257 -2.74 -15.70 -18.56
C GLY A 257 -2.42 -16.21 -17.17
N ILE A 258 -2.88 -15.50 -16.11
CA ILE A 258 -2.56 -15.84 -14.71
C ILE A 258 -3.79 -15.95 -13.82
N GLN A 259 -4.98 -15.56 -14.28
CA GLN A 259 -6.23 -15.64 -13.55
C GLN A 259 -7.30 -16.32 -14.41
N GLY A 260 -8.33 -16.89 -13.73
CA GLY A 260 -9.59 -17.33 -14.32
C GLY A 260 -10.69 -16.30 -14.06
N GLY A 261 -11.82 -16.72 -13.45
CA GLY A 261 -12.96 -15.86 -13.18
C GLY A 261 -12.59 -14.67 -12.26
N PRO A 262 -12.95 -13.44 -12.64
CA PRO A 262 -12.74 -12.27 -11.82
C PRO A 262 -13.62 -12.31 -10.55
N LEU A 263 -13.18 -11.65 -9.49
CA LEU A 263 -13.92 -11.52 -8.23
C LEU A 263 -14.90 -10.34 -8.34
N MET A 264 -16.10 -10.58 -8.89
CA MET A 264 -17.04 -9.52 -9.22
C MET A 264 -17.52 -8.73 -8.01
N HIS A 265 -17.65 -9.35 -6.84
CA HIS A 265 -17.95 -8.68 -5.56
C HIS A 265 -16.81 -7.74 -5.11
N VAL A 266 -15.56 -8.10 -5.37
CA VAL A 266 -14.40 -7.23 -5.11
C VAL A 266 -14.36 -6.07 -6.11
N ILE A 267 -14.69 -6.33 -7.39
CA ILE A 267 -14.75 -5.26 -8.40
C ILE A 267 -15.86 -4.27 -8.07
N ALA A 268 -17.01 -4.72 -7.59
CA ALA A 268 -18.07 -3.84 -7.08
C ALA A 268 -17.57 -2.96 -5.93
N ALA A 269 -16.89 -3.55 -4.97
CA ALA A 269 -16.29 -2.80 -3.86
C ALA A 269 -15.20 -1.81 -4.32
N LYS A 270 -14.41 -2.16 -5.36
CA LYS A 270 -13.47 -1.22 -6.01
C LYS A 270 -14.24 -0.05 -6.66
N ALA A 271 -15.35 -0.33 -7.38
CA ALA A 271 -16.17 0.71 -7.99
C ALA A 271 -16.70 1.70 -6.96
N VAL A 272 -17.18 1.22 -5.81
CA VAL A 272 -17.64 2.08 -4.70
C VAL A 272 -16.48 2.92 -4.13
N ALA A 273 -15.34 2.31 -3.85
CA ALA A 273 -14.19 3.03 -3.30
C ALA A 273 -13.63 4.08 -4.27
N LEU A 274 -13.67 3.82 -5.58
CA LEU A 274 -13.26 4.78 -6.60
C LEU A 274 -14.23 5.96 -6.70
N GLU A 275 -15.54 5.71 -6.53
CA GLU A 275 -16.55 6.79 -6.41
C GLU A 275 -16.27 7.69 -5.20
N GLU A 276 -15.98 7.07 -4.04
CA GLU A 276 -15.59 7.83 -2.84
C GLU A 276 -14.32 8.65 -3.08
N ALA A 277 -13.35 8.10 -3.82
CA ALA A 277 -12.08 8.77 -4.11
C ALA A 277 -12.22 9.94 -5.10
N LEU A 278 -13.26 9.97 -5.93
CA LEU A 278 -13.60 11.10 -6.81
C LEU A 278 -14.21 12.29 -6.04
N GLN A 279 -14.71 12.09 -4.82
CA GLN A 279 -15.35 13.14 -4.04
C GLN A 279 -14.34 14.13 -3.43
N PRO A 280 -14.70 15.42 -3.26
CA PRO A 280 -13.82 16.42 -2.65
C PRO A 280 -13.27 16.04 -1.28
N ALA A 281 -14.08 15.35 -0.46
CA ALA A 281 -13.69 14.88 0.86
C ALA A 281 -12.48 13.93 0.84
N PHE A 282 -12.25 13.22 -0.28
CA PHE A 282 -11.07 12.36 -0.41
C PHE A 282 -9.78 13.16 -0.55
N LYS A 283 -9.80 14.32 -1.20
CA LYS A 283 -8.65 15.23 -1.27
C LYS A 283 -8.29 15.77 0.11
N GLU A 284 -9.30 16.11 0.91
CA GLU A 284 -9.11 16.54 2.30
C GLU A 284 -8.49 15.42 3.15
N TYR A 285 -8.99 14.20 3.00
CA TYR A 285 -8.41 13.01 3.63
C TYR A 285 -6.95 12.82 3.23
N ALA A 286 -6.61 12.84 1.94
CA ALA A 286 -5.25 12.66 1.47
C ALA A 286 -4.30 13.75 1.99
N ALA A 287 -4.74 15.01 2.03
CA ALA A 287 -3.98 16.11 2.62
C ALA A 287 -3.74 15.91 4.12
N GLN A 288 -4.78 15.45 4.84
CA GLN A 288 -4.66 15.19 6.28
C GLN A 288 -3.73 14.00 6.56
N VAL A 289 -3.72 12.96 5.72
CA VAL A 289 -2.78 11.83 5.83
C VAL A 289 -1.34 12.32 5.83
N VAL A 290 -0.99 13.20 4.89
CA VAL A 290 0.38 13.75 4.80
C VAL A 290 0.70 14.66 5.99
N LYS A 291 -0.23 15.51 6.43
CA LYS A 291 -0.03 16.36 7.62
C LYS A 291 0.19 15.52 8.87
N ASN A 292 -0.64 14.53 9.10
CA ASN A 292 -0.54 13.61 10.22
C ASN A 292 0.81 12.85 10.22
N ALA A 293 1.26 12.35 9.06
CA ALA A 293 2.55 11.69 8.96
C ALA A 293 3.72 12.63 9.28
N LYS A 294 3.69 13.86 8.75
CA LYS A 294 4.71 14.88 9.03
C LYS A 294 4.76 15.24 10.51
N THR A 295 3.62 15.45 11.14
CA THR A 295 3.53 15.76 12.57
C THR A 295 4.06 14.59 13.42
N LEU A 296 3.65 13.36 13.12
CA LEU A 296 4.14 12.18 13.83
C LEU A 296 5.67 12.05 13.72
N ALA A 297 6.23 12.23 12.52
CA ALA A 297 7.66 12.17 12.28
C ALA A 297 8.42 13.28 13.07
N ALA A 298 7.96 14.52 12.99
CA ALA A 298 8.58 15.65 13.71
C ALA A 298 8.52 15.45 15.22
N SER A 299 7.36 15.06 15.76
CA SER A 299 7.19 14.82 17.20
C SER A 299 8.05 13.67 17.72
N LEU A 300 8.26 12.62 16.92
CA LEU A 300 9.19 11.53 17.26
C LEU A 300 10.65 12.04 17.26
N GLN A 301 11.04 12.91 16.30
CA GLN A 301 12.38 13.50 16.28
C GLN A 301 12.63 14.38 17.50
N GLU A 302 11.67 15.21 17.93
CA GLU A 302 11.75 16.00 19.16
C GLU A 302 11.95 15.13 20.40
N LYS A 303 11.48 13.89 20.39
CA LYS A 303 11.66 12.88 21.45
C LYS A 303 12.93 12.02 21.26
N GLY A 304 13.82 12.43 20.37
CA GLY A 304 15.14 11.82 20.16
C GLY A 304 15.13 10.53 19.32
N PHE A 305 14.06 10.27 18.56
CA PHE A 305 14.04 9.18 17.57
C PHE A 305 14.67 9.67 16.25
N ARG A 306 15.44 8.80 15.61
CA ARG A 306 15.96 9.06 14.28
C ARG A 306 14.93 8.63 13.22
N ILE A 307 14.53 9.55 12.37
CA ILE A 307 13.69 9.25 11.21
C ILE A 307 14.59 9.08 9.98
N VAL A 308 14.47 7.95 9.30
CA VAL A 308 15.21 7.66 8.06
C VAL A 308 14.92 8.74 7.02
N SER A 309 15.92 9.17 6.28
CA SER A 309 15.90 10.30 5.35
C SER A 309 15.49 11.65 5.96
N GLY A 310 15.52 11.78 7.28
CA GLY A 310 15.27 13.02 8.00
C GLY A 310 13.81 13.47 8.04
N GLY A 311 12.83 12.63 7.66
CA GLY A 311 11.41 12.99 7.71
C GLY A 311 10.54 12.24 6.70
N THR A 312 9.37 12.80 6.36
CA THR A 312 8.47 12.22 5.37
C THR A 312 7.78 13.26 4.50
N ASP A 313 7.56 12.92 3.23
CA ASP A 313 6.77 13.71 2.27
C ASP A 313 5.42 13.05 1.97
N ASN A 314 5.18 11.82 2.48
CA ASN A 314 4.00 11.03 2.17
C ASN A 314 3.26 10.54 3.45
N HIS A 315 2.72 9.33 3.44
CA HIS A 315 1.88 8.75 4.50
C HIS A 315 2.64 7.90 5.52
N LEU A 316 3.92 7.65 5.31
CA LEU A 316 4.71 6.74 6.14
C LEU A 316 6.07 7.32 6.54
N MET A 317 6.67 6.75 7.56
CA MET A 317 8.05 6.97 7.95
C MET A 317 8.70 5.68 8.42
N LEU A 318 10.02 5.62 8.31
CA LEU A 318 10.84 4.61 8.97
C LEU A 318 11.52 5.24 10.19
N VAL A 319 11.39 4.59 11.32
CA VAL A 319 12.01 4.99 12.58
C VAL A 319 13.20 4.08 12.86
N ASP A 320 14.40 4.63 12.90
CA ASP A 320 15.62 3.93 13.30
C ASP A 320 15.70 3.89 14.83
N LEU A 321 15.68 2.70 15.38
CA LEU A 321 15.63 2.47 16.84
C LEU A 321 17.00 2.22 17.47
N ARG A 322 18.07 2.22 16.69
CA ARG A 322 19.42 1.95 17.21
C ARG A 322 19.86 2.92 18.31
N SER A 323 19.47 4.19 18.19
CA SER A 323 19.74 5.20 19.23
C SER A 323 18.98 4.97 20.55
N LYS A 324 17.90 4.17 20.51
CA LYS A 324 17.09 3.83 21.68
C LYS A 324 17.48 2.47 22.30
N GLY A 325 18.40 1.73 21.66
CA GLY A 325 18.84 0.43 22.14
C GLY A 325 17.80 -0.68 22.07
N VAL A 326 16.77 -0.51 21.21
CA VAL A 326 15.67 -1.49 21.02
C VAL A 326 15.70 -1.96 19.58
N THR A 327 15.43 -3.25 19.36
CA THR A 327 15.24 -3.80 18.01
C THR A 327 13.84 -3.52 17.49
N GLY A 328 13.65 -3.61 16.16
CA GLY A 328 12.32 -3.48 15.56
C GLY A 328 11.33 -4.51 16.06
N LYS A 329 11.78 -5.76 16.32
CA LYS A 329 10.94 -6.82 16.88
C LYS A 329 10.49 -6.52 18.31
N GLU A 330 11.40 -6.04 19.16
CA GLU A 330 11.06 -5.65 20.53
C GLU A 330 10.09 -4.48 20.55
N ALA A 331 10.35 -3.44 19.77
CA ALA A 331 9.47 -2.27 19.65
C ALA A 331 8.06 -2.67 19.16
N GLN A 332 7.96 -3.53 18.13
CA GLN A 332 6.68 -4.05 17.66
C GLN A 332 5.89 -4.72 18.78
N ASN A 333 6.55 -5.59 19.57
CA ASN A 333 5.90 -6.32 20.64
C ASN A 333 5.47 -5.41 21.81
N LEU A 334 6.31 -4.44 22.19
CA LEU A 334 6.01 -3.47 23.24
C LEU A 334 4.82 -2.60 22.86
N LEU A 335 4.80 -2.08 21.63
CA LEU A 335 3.71 -1.26 21.11
C LEU A 335 2.40 -2.06 21.01
N ASP A 336 2.44 -3.31 20.52
CA ASP A 336 1.24 -4.16 20.47
C ASP A 336 0.67 -4.44 21.86
N GLY A 337 1.52 -4.59 22.89
CA GLY A 337 1.13 -4.78 24.28
C GLY A 337 0.30 -3.63 24.85
N VAL A 338 0.50 -2.40 24.39
CA VAL A 338 -0.26 -1.22 24.81
C VAL A 338 -1.37 -0.83 23.83
N GLY A 339 -1.59 -1.63 22.77
CA GLY A 339 -2.67 -1.37 21.80
C GLY A 339 -2.26 -0.50 20.61
N ILE A 340 -0.98 -0.41 20.28
CA ILE A 340 -0.50 0.23 19.05
C ILE A 340 0.00 -0.85 18.09
N THR A 341 -0.66 -0.98 16.93
CA THR A 341 -0.28 -1.93 15.89
C THR A 341 0.71 -1.28 14.93
N ALA A 342 1.94 -1.81 14.87
CA ALA A 342 2.99 -1.38 13.98
C ALA A 342 3.76 -2.59 13.42
N ASN A 343 4.58 -2.42 12.40
CA ASN A 343 5.42 -3.51 11.91
C ASN A 343 6.91 -3.17 12.03
N ARG A 344 7.70 -4.17 12.47
CA ARG A 344 9.16 -4.09 12.31
C ARG A 344 9.51 -3.96 10.83
N ASN A 345 10.54 -3.20 10.54
CA ASN A 345 10.99 -2.95 9.18
C ASN A 345 12.51 -2.80 9.15
N THR A 346 13.13 -3.33 8.10
CA THR A 346 14.53 -3.00 7.80
C THR A 346 14.67 -1.51 7.52
N ILE A 347 15.82 -0.96 7.87
CA ILE A 347 16.22 0.39 7.47
C ILE A 347 17.29 0.27 6.37
N PRO A 348 17.57 1.31 5.58
CA PRO A 348 18.69 1.31 4.66
C PRO A 348 19.99 0.89 5.35
N PHE A 349 20.80 0.06 4.67
CA PHE A 349 22.05 -0.49 5.23
C PHE A 349 21.86 -1.29 6.54
N GLU A 350 20.78 -2.04 6.62
CA GLU A 350 20.34 -2.84 7.78
C GLU A 350 21.43 -3.82 8.24
N PRO A 351 21.95 -3.70 9.49
CA PRO A 351 22.95 -4.60 10.01
C PRO A 351 22.37 -5.92 10.59
N LEU A 352 21.06 -5.95 10.88
CA LEU A 352 20.40 -7.07 11.52
C LEU A 352 19.63 -7.94 10.51
N SER A 353 19.23 -9.14 10.93
CA SER A 353 18.42 -10.01 10.09
C SER A 353 17.00 -9.42 9.87
N PRO A 354 16.32 -9.75 8.75
CA PRO A 354 14.94 -9.30 8.48
C PRO A 354 13.91 -9.74 9.52
N PHE A 355 14.24 -10.71 10.38
CA PHE A 355 13.36 -11.18 11.46
C PHE A 355 13.48 -10.38 12.74
N VAL A 356 14.55 -9.59 12.89
CA VAL A 356 14.84 -8.74 14.05
C VAL A 356 14.65 -7.28 13.71
N THR A 357 15.37 -6.78 12.71
CA THR A 357 15.43 -5.41 12.17
C THR A 357 15.88 -4.34 13.17
N SER A 358 16.38 -3.22 12.65
CA SER A 358 16.79 -2.05 13.45
C SER A 358 15.71 -0.97 13.51
N GLY A 359 14.59 -1.15 12.82
CA GLY A 359 13.55 -0.14 12.74
C GLY A 359 12.13 -0.66 12.76
N ILE A 360 11.22 0.29 12.82
CA ILE A 360 9.77 0.08 12.60
C ILE A 360 9.30 1.02 11.50
N ARG A 361 8.25 0.60 10.79
CA ARG A 361 7.53 1.46 9.85
C ARG A 361 6.21 1.88 10.48
N LEU A 362 5.93 3.19 10.44
CA LEU A 362 4.71 3.80 10.91
C LEU A 362 4.01 4.52 9.75
N GLY A 363 2.69 4.56 9.77
CA GLY A 363 1.89 5.28 8.79
C GLY A 363 0.61 5.86 9.38
N SER A 364 0.08 6.89 8.74
CA SER A 364 -1.05 7.67 9.22
C SER A 364 -2.42 7.36 8.58
N PRO A 365 -2.57 6.56 7.49
CA PRO A 365 -3.83 6.46 6.76
C PRO A 365 -5.01 5.99 7.61
N ALA A 366 -4.86 4.89 8.37
CA ALA A 366 -5.93 4.31 9.16
C ALA A 366 -6.43 5.25 10.27
N LEU A 367 -5.50 5.88 11.00
CA LEU A 367 -5.85 6.87 12.03
C LEU A 367 -6.49 8.12 11.42
N THR A 368 -6.00 8.58 10.26
CA THR A 368 -6.64 9.71 9.55
C THR A 368 -8.06 9.38 9.14
N THR A 369 -8.32 8.16 8.65
CA THR A 369 -9.69 7.70 8.34
C THR A 369 -10.60 7.70 9.57
N ARG A 370 -10.06 7.41 10.77
CA ARG A 370 -10.79 7.49 12.04
C ARG A 370 -11.06 8.92 12.50
N GLY A 371 -10.42 9.93 11.91
CA GLY A 371 -10.63 11.34 12.24
C GLY A 371 -9.50 12.02 13.01
N PHE A 372 -8.40 11.33 13.25
CA PHE A 372 -7.21 11.86 13.92
C PHE A 372 -6.63 13.07 13.18
N LYS A 373 -6.15 14.05 13.94
CA LYS A 373 -5.52 15.28 13.47
C LYS A 373 -4.11 15.43 14.07
N GLU A 374 -3.44 16.52 13.74
CA GLU A 374 -2.05 16.79 14.13
C GLU A 374 -1.84 16.65 15.64
N ALA A 375 -2.67 17.26 16.50
CA ALA A 375 -2.56 17.16 17.95
C ALA A 375 -2.67 15.71 18.48
N ASP A 376 -3.47 14.88 17.81
CA ASP A 376 -3.59 13.46 18.16
C ASP A 376 -2.31 12.70 17.76
N MET A 377 -1.63 13.13 16.68
CA MET A 377 -0.34 12.53 16.26
C MET A 377 0.80 12.90 17.22
N GLU A 378 0.78 14.09 17.79
CA GLU A 378 1.71 14.49 18.86
C GLU A 378 1.52 13.60 20.09
N GLU A 379 0.26 13.32 20.45
CA GLU A 379 -0.08 12.41 21.55
C GLU A 379 0.36 10.96 21.23
N VAL A 380 0.14 10.46 20.02
CA VAL A 380 0.62 9.15 19.58
C VAL A 380 2.14 9.06 19.66
N ALA A 381 2.87 10.11 19.24
CA ALA A 381 4.33 10.18 19.37
C ALA A 381 4.77 10.14 20.84
N ALA A 382 4.04 10.82 21.73
CA ALA A 382 4.32 10.83 23.15
C ALA A 382 4.12 9.45 23.79
N ILE A 383 3.06 8.73 23.38
CA ILE A 383 2.80 7.35 23.83
C ILE A 383 3.90 6.41 23.35
N ILE A 384 4.29 6.48 22.06
CA ILE A 384 5.37 5.65 21.49
C ILE A 384 6.68 5.89 22.27
N ALA A 385 7.02 7.15 22.53
CA ALA A 385 8.22 7.49 23.29
C ALA A 385 8.16 6.94 24.73
N LEU A 386 7.03 7.11 25.41
CA LEU A 386 6.82 6.57 26.77
C LEU A 386 7.07 5.06 26.81
N VAL A 387 6.52 4.33 25.86
CA VAL A 387 6.65 2.86 25.77
C VAL A 387 8.08 2.41 25.50
N LEU A 388 8.76 3.06 24.53
CA LEU A 388 10.07 2.60 24.06
C LEU A 388 11.22 3.11 24.95
N ASP A 389 11.08 4.28 25.58
CA ASP A 389 12.08 4.81 26.54
C ASP A 389 11.98 4.12 27.91
N HIS A 390 10.84 3.48 28.22
CA HIS A 390 10.56 2.80 29.50
C HIS A 390 10.12 1.35 29.28
N ALA A 391 10.82 0.60 28.42
CA ALA A 391 10.44 -0.72 27.93
C ALA A 391 10.17 -1.77 29.05
N THR A 392 10.81 -1.64 30.20
CA THR A 392 10.67 -2.56 31.35
C THR A 392 9.82 -2.00 32.50
N ASP A 393 9.34 -0.75 32.37
CA ASP A 393 8.52 -0.11 33.40
C ASP A 393 7.03 -0.41 33.20
N THR A 394 6.47 -1.25 34.06
CA THR A 394 5.05 -1.64 34.00
C THR A 394 4.12 -0.44 34.19
N ALA A 395 4.46 0.53 35.03
CA ALA A 395 3.62 1.71 35.25
C ALA A 395 3.55 2.58 34.01
N ALA A 396 4.67 2.74 33.28
CA ALA A 396 4.71 3.44 31.99
C ALA A 396 3.88 2.72 30.92
N GLN A 397 3.93 1.40 30.88
CA GLN A 397 3.11 0.58 29.94
C GLN A 397 1.61 0.70 30.26
N GLU A 398 1.22 0.67 31.53
CA GLU A 398 -0.20 0.86 31.94
C GLU A 398 -0.70 2.27 31.62
N GLU A 399 0.11 3.30 31.83
CA GLU A 399 -0.22 4.67 31.49
C GLU A 399 -0.38 4.82 29.97
N ALA A 400 0.54 4.28 29.19
CA ALA A 400 0.46 4.27 27.72
C ALA A 400 -0.84 3.63 27.24
N LYS A 401 -1.22 2.48 27.80
CA LYS A 401 -2.46 1.78 27.46
C LYS A 401 -3.70 2.61 27.75
N LYS A 402 -3.79 3.27 28.91
CA LYS A 402 -4.91 4.19 29.24
C LYS A 402 -5.04 5.32 28.24
N ARG A 403 -3.92 5.87 27.78
CA ARG A 403 -3.91 6.95 26.78
C ARG A 403 -4.34 6.45 25.40
N VAL A 404 -3.94 5.24 25.01
CA VAL A 404 -4.44 4.57 23.78
C VAL A 404 -5.95 4.36 23.86
N ASP A 405 -6.46 3.84 24.99
CA ASP A 405 -7.90 3.61 25.20
C ASP A 405 -8.68 4.94 25.06
N ALA A 406 -8.21 6.01 25.67
CA ALA A 406 -8.82 7.34 25.56
C ALA A 406 -8.86 7.88 24.13
N LEU A 407 -7.81 7.67 23.33
CA LEU A 407 -7.81 8.04 21.91
C LEU A 407 -8.79 7.18 21.10
N CYS A 408 -8.91 5.88 21.41
CA CYS A 408 -9.87 4.99 20.75
C CYS A 408 -11.33 5.37 21.08
N GLU A 409 -11.62 5.77 22.32
CA GLU A 409 -12.95 6.27 22.74
C GLU A 409 -13.30 7.61 22.06
N LYS A 410 -12.33 8.51 21.90
CA LYS A 410 -12.52 9.79 21.20
C LYS A 410 -12.91 9.62 19.73
N TYR A 411 -12.41 8.55 19.09
CA TYR A 411 -12.60 8.27 17.67
C TYR A 411 -13.19 6.87 17.46
N PRO A 412 -14.46 6.65 17.78
CA PRO A 412 -15.09 5.35 17.66
C PRO A 412 -15.17 4.89 16.20
N LEU A 413 -15.03 3.57 15.99
CA LEU A 413 -15.04 2.97 14.67
C LEU A 413 -16.34 2.21 14.40
N TYR A 414 -17.02 2.52 13.29
CA TYR A 414 -18.23 1.84 12.83
C TYR A 414 -19.42 1.89 13.85
N GLU A 415 -19.61 2.99 14.50
CA GLU A 415 -20.80 3.26 15.33
C GLU A 415 -22.01 3.74 14.53
#